data_26c3275eda3d2558701b8b6b4f47ac3c
#
_entry.id   26c3275eda3d2558701b8b6b4f47ac3c
#
_cell.length_a   1.000
_cell.length_b   1.000
_cell.length_c   1.000
_cell.angle_alpha   90.00
_cell.angle_beta   90.00
_cell.angle_gamma   90.00
#
_symmetry.space_group_name_H-M   'P 1'
#
loop_
_entity.id
_entity.type
_entity.pdbx_description
1 polymer ?
#
loop_
_entity_poly.entity_id
_entity_poly.type
_entity_poly.pdbx_seq_one_letter_code
_entity_poly.pdbx_strand_id
1 'polypeptide(L)'
;MKSPLRKRLPRELKSEIGKYLVVFILMVTTIGFVSGFLVADGSMIIAYNESFEKYNIEDGNLCTAEQIYKTQREEIEKLGIKLYENFYLEEPLDNGSTMRIFKNREEVNRVCLMKGELPAKTGEIAIDRMYADNNNLSVGDTLQSGKKTWKITGLVALSDSSCLFQNNNDSMFDSVKFGVSVVTE
;
A
#
# COMPACT_ATOMS: atom_id res chain seq x y z
N MET A 1 -29.17 -60.52 4.50
CA MET A 1 -27.71 -60.83 4.46
C MET A 1 -26.92 -59.55 4.18
N LYS A 2 -26.04 -59.12 5.10
CA LYS A 2 -25.17 -57.93 4.86
C LYS A 2 -24.10 -58.32 3.84
N SER A 3 -24.00 -57.59 2.75
CA SER A 3 -23.08 -57.83 1.65
C SER A 3 -21.63 -57.93 2.17
N PRO A 4 -20.82 -58.94 1.73
CA PRO A 4 -19.44 -59.14 2.17
C PRO A 4 -18.55 -57.89 1.92
N LEU A 5 -18.86 -57.13 0.89
CA LEU A 5 -18.18 -55.88 0.52
C LEU A 5 -18.24 -54.81 1.62
N ARG A 6 -19.38 -54.69 2.33
CA ARG A 6 -19.53 -53.68 3.41
C ARG A 6 -18.63 -53.95 4.63
N LYS A 7 -18.16 -55.16 4.83
CA LYS A 7 -17.21 -55.49 5.90
C LYS A 7 -15.76 -55.37 5.45
N ARG A 8 -15.50 -55.49 4.15
CA ARG A 8 -14.15 -55.44 3.57
C ARG A 8 -13.64 -54.00 3.46
N LEU A 9 -14.49 -53.03 3.01
CA LEU A 9 -14.14 -51.63 2.86
C LEU A 9 -13.54 -51.01 4.11
N PRO A 10 -14.14 -51.06 5.31
CA PRO A 10 -13.54 -50.43 6.49
C PRO A 10 -12.25 -51.12 6.95
N ARG A 11 -12.06 -52.38 6.63
CA ARG A 11 -10.86 -53.12 6.96
C ARG A 11 -9.69 -52.76 6.04
N GLU A 12 -9.92 -52.59 4.76
CA GLU A 12 -8.96 -52.09 3.77
C GLU A 12 -8.59 -50.65 4.07
N LEU A 13 -9.60 -49.80 4.34
CA LEU A 13 -9.36 -48.40 4.73
C LEU A 13 -8.45 -48.30 5.96
N LYS A 14 -8.65 -49.13 6.96
CA LYS A 14 -7.85 -49.12 8.19
C LYS A 14 -6.43 -49.66 7.98
N SER A 15 -6.24 -50.64 7.08
CA SER A 15 -4.90 -51.19 6.78
C SER A 15 -4.06 -50.29 5.89
N GLU A 16 -4.71 -49.44 5.06
CA GLU A 16 -4.01 -48.57 4.12
C GLU A 16 -4.30 -47.08 4.40
N ILE A 17 -4.65 -46.71 5.62
CA ILE A 17 -5.08 -45.40 6.02
C ILE A 17 -4.05 -44.33 5.64
N GLY A 18 -2.76 -44.66 5.67
CA GLY A 18 -1.70 -43.73 5.27
C GLY A 18 -1.77 -43.27 3.80
N LYS A 19 -2.12 -44.20 2.89
CA LYS A 19 -2.27 -43.88 1.46
C LYS A 19 -3.48 -42.96 1.23
N TYR A 20 -4.62 -43.29 1.86
CA TYR A 20 -5.82 -42.47 1.75
C TYR A 20 -5.65 -41.09 2.38
N LEU A 21 -4.94 -41.02 3.51
CA LEU A 21 -4.63 -39.76 4.17
C LEU A 21 -3.78 -38.83 3.26
N VAL A 22 -2.75 -39.36 2.61
CA VAL A 22 -1.91 -38.61 1.67
C VAL A 22 -2.74 -38.07 0.51
N VAL A 23 -3.58 -38.91 -0.10
CA VAL A 23 -4.46 -38.47 -1.20
C VAL A 23 -5.45 -37.40 -0.72
N PHE A 24 -6.04 -37.59 0.46
CA PHE A 24 -6.97 -36.63 1.04
C PHE A 24 -6.30 -35.28 1.31
N ILE A 25 -5.11 -35.27 1.94
CA ILE A 25 -4.34 -34.04 2.17
C ILE A 25 -4.00 -33.36 0.86
N LEU A 26 -3.54 -34.11 -0.14
CA LEU A 26 -3.23 -33.58 -1.47
C LEU A 26 -4.45 -32.90 -2.09
N MET A 27 -5.63 -33.55 -2.05
CA MET A 27 -6.87 -32.98 -2.59
C MET A 27 -7.26 -31.69 -1.85
N VAL A 28 -7.24 -31.71 -0.52
CA VAL A 28 -7.59 -30.54 0.31
C VAL A 28 -6.64 -29.38 0.03
N THR A 29 -5.33 -29.66 -0.05
CA THR A 29 -4.32 -28.64 -0.33
C THR A 29 -4.50 -28.05 -1.72
N THR A 30 -4.74 -28.89 -2.73
CA THR A 30 -4.92 -28.43 -4.11
C THR A 30 -6.19 -27.58 -4.26
N ILE A 31 -7.31 -28.05 -3.73
CA ILE A 31 -8.58 -27.31 -3.77
C ILE A 31 -8.45 -26.00 -2.99
N GLY A 32 -7.86 -26.05 -1.78
CA GLY A 32 -7.66 -24.88 -0.95
C GLY A 32 -6.77 -23.83 -1.62
N PHE A 33 -5.68 -24.26 -2.25
CA PHE A 33 -4.77 -23.37 -2.98
C PHE A 33 -5.47 -22.70 -4.17
N VAL A 34 -6.12 -23.47 -5.03
CA VAL A 34 -6.82 -22.91 -6.21
C VAL A 34 -7.96 -21.98 -5.80
N SER A 35 -8.78 -22.39 -4.84
CA SER A 35 -9.89 -21.56 -4.34
C SER A 35 -9.38 -20.28 -3.69
N GLY A 36 -8.32 -20.38 -2.87
CA GLY A 36 -7.70 -19.22 -2.23
C GLY A 36 -7.16 -18.23 -3.24
N PHE A 37 -6.53 -18.71 -4.30
CA PHE A 37 -5.98 -17.86 -5.36
C PHE A 37 -7.09 -17.10 -6.12
N LEU A 38 -8.17 -17.79 -6.49
CA LEU A 38 -9.31 -17.19 -7.19
C LEU A 38 -10.04 -16.13 -6.34
N VAL A 39 -10.19 -16.39 -5.05
CA VAL A 39 -10.81 -15.42 -4.14
C VAL A 39 -9.90 -14.20 -3.93
N ALA A 40 -8.59 -14.41 -3.79
CA ALA A 40 -7.64 -13.32 -3.63
C ALA A 40 -7.61 -12.39 -4.85
N ASP A 41 -7.60 -12.96 -6.07
CA ASP A 41 -7.63 -12.20 -7.32
C ASP A 41 -8.89 -11.33 -7.41
N GLY A 42 -10.07 -11.90 -7.20
CA GLY A 42 -11.32 -11.17 -7.22
C GLY A 42 -11.38 -10.05 -6.17
N SER A 43 -10.94 -10.31 -4.95
CA SER A 43 -10.91 -9.32 -3.86
C SER A 43 -9.93 -8.18 -4.14
N MET A 44 -8.81 -8.49 -4.77
CA MET A 44 -7.78 -7.50 -5.13
C MET A 44 -8.28 -6.53 -6.20
N ILE A 45 -8.94 -7.04 -7.25
CA ILE A 45 -9.52 -6.23 -8.31
C ILE A 45 -10.63 -5.31 -7.76
N ILE A 46 -11.50 -5.83 -6.90
CA ILE A 46 -12.57 -5.04 -6.29
C ILE A 46 -11.96 -3.92 -5.43
N ALA A 47 -11.04 -4.24 -4.54
CA ALA A 47 -10.39 -3.25 -3.67
C ALA A 47 -9.62 -2.19 -4.48
N TYR A 48 -8.98 -2.59 -5.57
CA TYR A 48 -8.30 -1.68 -6.49
C TYR A 48 -9.28 -0.70 -7.13
N ASN A 49 -10.38 -1.19 -7.72
CA ASN A 49 -11.38 -0.33 -8.36
C ASN A 49 -12.06 0.61 -7.35
N GLU A 50 -12.44 0.12 -6.18
CA GLU A 50 -13.02 0.94 -5.12
C GLU A 50 -12.05 2.03 -4.61
N SER A 51 -10.75 1.80 -4.70
CA SER A 51 -9.74 2.77 -4.26
C SER A 51 -9.76 4.05 -5.08
N PHE A 52 -10.06 3.99 -6.38
CA PHE A 52 -10.14 5.16 -7.25
C PHE A 52 -11.24 6.13 -6.79
N GLU A 53 -12.42 5.63 -6.48
CA GLU A 53 -13.52 6.46 -5.98
C GLU A 53 -13.26 6.92 -4.53
N LYS A 54 -12.83 5.99 -3.67
CA LYS A 54 -12.64 6.25 -2.25
C LYS A 54 -11.58 7.31 -1.99
N TYR A 55 -10.46 7.29 -2.72
CA TYR A 55 -9.35 8.21 -2.53
C TYR A 55 -9.27 9.30 -3.59
N ASN A 56 -10.22 9.32 -4.52
CA ASN A 56 -10.26 10.25 -5.66
C ASN A 56 -8.90 10.28 -6.37
N ILE A 57 -8.47 9.11 -6.83
CA ILE A 57 -7.15 8.95 -7.45
C ILE A 57 -7.11 9.72 -8.77
N GLU A 58 -6.03 10.42 -9.02
CA GLU A 58 -5.79 11.19 -10.24
C GLU A 58 -5.80 10.32 -11.50
N ASP A 59 -6.26 10.87 -12.63
CA ASP A 59 -6.21 10.21 -13.94
C ASP A 59 -4.78 10.24 -14.53
N GLY A 60 -3.95 11.15 -14.06
CA GLY A 60 -2.55 11.27 -14.48
C GLY A 60 -1.84 12.44 -13.83
N ASN A 61 -0.51 12.42 -13.87
CA ASN A 61 0.33 13.48 -13.37
C ASN A 61 1.33 13.95 -14.41
N LEU A 62 1.76 15.18 -14.26
CA LEU A 62 2.81 15.76 -15.09
C LEU A 62 3.76 16.59 -14.21
N CYS A 63 5.04 16.50 -14.48
CA CYS A 63 6.05 17.34 -13.86
C CYS A 63 6.50 18.42 -14.85
N THR A 64 6.46 19.67 -14.43
CA THR A 64 6.95 20.81 -15.23
C THR A 64 8.25 21.34 -14.61
N ALA A 65 9.16 21.80 -15.46
CA ALA A 65 10.41 22.42 -14.99
C ALA A 65 10.19 23.77 -14.30
N GLU A 66 9.09 24.44 -14.63
CA GLU A 66 8.70 25.74 -14.08
C GLU A 66 7.24 25.70 -13.64
N GLN A 67 6.87 26.61 -12.76
CA GLN A 67 5.48 26.74 -12.32
C GLN A 67 4.57 27.08 -13.50
N ILE A 68 3.43 26.42 -13.60
CA ILE A 68 2.41 26.68 -14.63
C ILE A 68 1.78 28.06 -14.35
N TYR A 69 1.81 28.95 -15.35
CA TYR A 69 1.17 30.26 -15.24
C TYR A 69 -0.36 30.15 -15.29
N LYS A 70 -1.02 31.12 -14.69
CA LYS A 70 -2.50 31.17 -14.63
C LYS A 70 -3.17 31.04 -16.00
N THR A 71 -2.60 31.66 -17.03
CA THR A 71 -3.10 31.57 -18.41
C THR A 71 -3.02 30.17 -18.99
N GLN A 72 -1.92 29.47 -18.76
CA GLN A 72 -1.72 28.09 -19.19
C GLN A 72 -2.68 27.13 -18.45
N ARG A 73 -2.87 27.36 -17.16
CA ARG A 73 -3.84 26.62 -16.35
C ARG A 73 -5.25 26.78 -16.91
N GLU A 74 -5.68 28.01 -17.20
CA GLU A 74 -7.00 28.31 -17.77
C GLU A 74 -7.19 27.65 -19.16
N GLU A 75 -6.15 27.56 -19.97
CA GLU A 75 -6.18 26.87 -21.26
C GLU A 75 -6.37 25.35 -21.10
N ILE A 76 -5.68 24.74 -20.17
CA ILE A 76 -5.82 23.30 -19.88
C ILE A 76 -7.20 23.03 -19.28
N GLU A 77 -7.68 23.85 -18.37
CA GLU A 77 -9.00 23.71 -17.75
C GLU A 77 -10.16 23.86 -18.76
N LYS A 78 -9.98 24.65 -19.83
CA LYS A 78 -10.96 24.72 -20.95
C LYS A 78 -11.12 23.40 -21.71
N LEU A 79 -10.14 22.51 -21.64
CA LEU A 79 -10.23 21.15 -22.20
C LEU A 79 -10.99 20.18 -21.32
N GLY A 80 -11.52 20.63 -20.18
CA GLY A 80 -12.25 19.80 -19.22
C GLY A 80 -11.35 19.09 -18.21
N ILE A 81 -10.08 19.46 -18.15
CA ILE A 81 -9.10 18.89 -17.21
C ILE A 81 -9.02 19.77 -15.98
N LYS A 82 -9.15 19.20 -14.79
CA LYS A 82 -8.98 19.90 -13.52
C LYS A 82 -7.58 19.69 -13.00
N LEU A 83 -6.83 20.75 -12.78
CA LEU A 83 -5.44 20.70 -12.32
C LEU A 83 -5.36 20.90 -10.81
N TYR A 84 -4.59 20.04 -10.16
CA TYR A 84 -4.24 20.14 -8.75
C TYR A 84 -2.73 20.24 -8.59
N GLU A 85 -2.28 21.20 -7.82
CA GLU A 85 -0.85 21.38 -7.53
C GLU A 85 -0.43 20.42 -6.42
N ASN A 86 0.68 19.71 -6.65
CA ASN A 86 1.21 18.77 -5.70
C ASN A 86 2.69 19.07 -5.46
N PHE A 87 2.98 19.77 -4.39
CA PHE A 87 4.34 20.11 -3.98
C PHE A 87 4.83 19.14 -2.93
N TYR A 88 6.12 18.87 -2.96
CA TYR A 88 6.80 18.08 -1.94
C TYR A 88 8.15 18.70 -1.57
N LEU A 89 8.62 18.35 -0.39
CA LEU A 89 9.96 18.63 0.09
C LEU A 89 10.68 17.31 0.33
N GLU A 90 11.91 17.18 -0.10
CA GLU A 90 12.77 16.05 0.27
C GLU A 90 13.72 16.48 1.38
N GLU A 91 13.69 15.75 2.49
CA GLU A 91 14.58 15.97 3.62
C GLU A 91 15.39 14.71 3.91
N PRO A 92 16.72 14.82 4.04
CA PRO A 92 17.56 13.74 4.54
C PRO A 92 17.28 13.52 6.03
N LEU A 93 17.14 12.27 6.43
CA LEU A 93 16.95 11.87 7.83
C LEU A 93 18.27 11.44 8.46
N ASP A 94 18.37 11.53 9.78
CA ASP A 94 19.58 11.18 10.53
C ASP A 94 19.95 9.69 10.44
N ASN A 95 18.99 8.83 10.06
CA ASN A 95 19.23 7.41 9.78
C ASN A 95 19.82 7.13 8.38
N GLY A 96 20.11 8.19 7.59
CA GLY A 96 20.69 8.08 6.26
C GLY A 96 19.68 7.80 5.14
N SER A 97 18.38 7.83 5.44
CA SER A 97 17.31 7.74 4.45
C SER A 97 16.85 9.15 4.00
N THR A 98 16.06 9.20 2.95
CA THR A 98 15.41 10.43 2.45
C THR A 98 13.90 10.30 2.61
N MET A 99 13.27 11.33 3.15
CA MET A 99 11.83 11.42 3.30
C MET A 99 11.27 12.47 2.36
N ARG A 100 10.35 12.08 1.47
CA ARG A 100 9.57 13.01 0.66
C ARG A 100 8.30 13.36 1.41
N ILE A 101 8.17 14.63 1.75
CA ILE A 101 7.13 15.16 2.62
C ILE A 101 6.13 15.94 1.77
N PHE A 102 4.88 15.51 1.82
CA PHE A 102 3.76 16.18 1.17
C PHE A 102 2.88 16.87 2.21
N LYS A 103 2.16 17.89 1.76
CA LYS A 103 1.02 18.41 2.52
C LYS A 103 -0.13 17.40 2.44
N ASN A 104 -0.91 17.25 3.51
CA ASN A 104 -2.10 16.41 3.51
C ASN A 104 -3.07 16.86 2.40
N ARG A 105 -3.59 15.91 1.64
CA ARG A 105 -4.44 16.13 0.46
C ARG A 105 -5.87 15.79 0.77
N GLU A 106 -6.78 16.73 0.50
CA GLU A 106 -8.20 16.58 0.80
C GLU A 106 -9.06 16.28 -0.44
N GLU A 107 -8.62 16.71 -1.62
CA GLU A 107 -9.41 16.63 -2.85
C GLU A 107 -8.99 15.44 -3.72
N VAL A 108 -7.75 15.40 -4.19
CA VAL A 108 -7.22 14.38 -5.10
C VAL A 108 -6.11 13.60 -4.41
N ASN A 109 -5.97 12.33 -4.74
CA ASN A 109 -5.00 11.41 -4.11
C ASN A 109 -5.09 11.45 -2.58
N ARG A 110 -6.29 11.36 -2.05
CA ARG A 110 -6.52 11.40 -0.61
C ARG A 110 -5.75 10.29 0.10
N VAL A 111 -5.20 10.64 1.24
CA VAL A 111 -4.33 9.75 2.01
C VAL A 111 -5.12 8.58 2.58
N CYS A 112 -4.65 7.37 2.37
CA CYS A 112 -5.17 6.17 3.03
C CYS A 112 -4.52 6.01 4.40
N LEU A 113 -5.24 6.31 5.47
CA LEU A 113 -4.79 6.06 6.83
C LEU A 113 -4.91 4.57 7.15
N MET A 114 -3.77 3.92 7.44
CA MET A 114 -3.69 2.50 7.78
C MET A 114 -3.70 2.26 9.29
N LYS A 115 -3.04 3.16 10.07
CA LYS A 115 -2.95 3.04 11.52
C LYS A 115 -2.72 4.41 12.15
N GLY A 116 -3.26 4.64 13.35
CA GLY A 116 -3.09 5.91 14.07
C GLY A 116 -4.01 7.01 13.57
N GLU A 117 -3.50 8.23 13.50
CA GLU A 117 -4.23 9.44 13.10
C GLU A 117 -3.41 10.27 12.12
N LEU A 118 -4.09 11.03 11.26
CA LEU A 118 -3.41 12.00 10.40
C LEU A 118 -2.85 13.15 11.23
N PRO A 119 -1.74 13.78 10.79
CA PRO A 119 -1.16 14.93 11.48
C PRO A 119 -2.19 16.05 11.62
N ALA A 120 -2.31 16.59 12.82
CA ALA A 120 -3.21 17.70 13.12
C ALA A 120 -2.46 18.97 13.57
N LYS A 121 -1.19 18.84 13.93
CA LYS A 121 -0.34 19.94 14.46
C LYS A 121 1.02 19.96 13.81
N THR A 122 1.65 21.13 13.82
CA THR A 122 3.05 21.29 13.42
C THR A 122 3.95 20.37 14.25
N GLY A 123 4.88 19.67 13.59
CA GLY A 123 5.76 18.70 14.22
C GLY A 123 5.19 17.27 14.29
N GLU A 124 3.98 17.07 13.79
CA GLU A 124 3.40 15.74 13.57
C GLU A 124 3.58 15.29 12.12
N ILE A 125 3.79 14.00 11.91
CA ILE A 125 3.99 13.39 10.60
C ILE A 125 3.30 12.03 10.54
N ALA A 126 2.68 11.73 9.41
CA ALA A 126 2.27 10.38 9.08
C ALA A 126 3.15 9.85 7.95
N ILE A 127 3.73 8.68 8.14
CA ILE A 127 4.72 8.10 7.25
C ILE A 127 4.17 6.88 6.53
N ASP A 128 4.75 6.59 5.38
CA ASP A 128 4.39 5.38 4.64
C ASP A 128 4.61 4.12 5.48
N ARG A 129 3.66 3.19 5.39
CA ARG A 129 3.67 1.95 6.17
C ARG A 129 4.86 1.06 5.81
N MET A 130 5.21 0.93 4.53
CA MET A 130 6.30 0.06 4.10
C MET A 130 7.65 0.61 4.57
N TYR A 131 7.84 1.94 4.50
CA TYR A 131 9.02 2.59 5.07
C TYR A 131 9.09 2.38 6.59
N ALA A 132 7.97 2.53 7.29
CA ALA A 132 7.90 2.33 8.73
C ALA A 132 8.27 0.89 9.14
N ASP A 133 7.67 -0.09 8.49
CA ASP A 133 7.93 -1.51 8.75
C ASP A 133 9.41 -1.87 8.53
N ASN A 134 10.03 -1.37 7.46
CA ASN A 134 11.42 -1.66 7.12
C ASN A 134 12.45 -0.91 7.99
N ASN A 135 12.05 0.19 8.61
CA ASN A 135 12.90 0.94 9.55
C ASN A 135 12.54 0.69 11.02
N ASN A 136 11.66 -0.27 11.31
CA ASN A 136 11.18 -0.61 12.66
C ASN A 136 10.57 0.59 13.40
N LEU A 137 9.82 1.43 12.69
CA LEU A 137 9.15 2.61 13.22
C LEU A 137 7.67 2.33 13.48
N SER A 138 7.13 2.93 14.52
CA SER A 138 5.76 2.78 14.94
C SER A 138 5.11 4.12 15.28
N VAL A 139 3.78 4.15 15.31
CA VAL A 139 3.03 5.31 15.79
C VAL A 139 3.45 5.64 17.23
N GLY A 140 3.82 6.88 17.47
CA GLY A 140 4.35 7.38 18.72
C GLY A 140 5.87 7.61 18.73
N ASP A 141 6.60 6.98 17.82
CA ASP A 141 8.05 7.20 17.65
C ASP A 141 8.33 8.57 17.05
N THR A 142 9.62 8.92 16.98
CA THR A 142 10.07 10.19 16.43
C THR A 142 11.04 9.98 15.27
N LEU A 143 10.94 10.84 14.27
CA LEU A 143 11.90 10.96 13.17
C LEU A 143 12.71 12.23 13.36
N GLN A 144 14.01 12.16 13.05
CA GLN A 144 14.92 13.30 13.13
C GLN A 144 15.49 13.62 11.75
N SER A 145 15.46 14.90 11.42
CA SER A 145 16.08 15.49 10.22
C SER A 145 16.85 16.74 10.65
N GLY A 146 18.13 16.57 10.94
CA GLY A 146 18.98 17.64 11.45
C GLY A 146 18.44 18.24 12.75
N LYS A 147 17.92 19.49 12.68
CA LYS A 147 17.36 20.18 13.85
C LYS A 147 15.85 19.94 14.06
N LYS A 148 15.18 19.33 13.12
CA LYS A 148 13.74 19.07 13.19
C LYS A 148 13.48 17.67 13.77
N THR A 149 12.53 17.59 14.66
CA THR A 149 12.01 16.34 15.22
C THR A 149 10.53 16.24 14.90
N TRP A 150 10.15 15.14 14.28
CA TRP A 150 8.78 14.85 13.91
C TRP A 150 8.24 13.73 14.78
N LYS A 151 7.03 13.89 15.30
CA LYS A 151 6.32 12.81 15.99
C LYS A 151 5.46 12.04 14.99
N ILE A 152 5.65 10.74 14.91
CA ILE A 152 4.85 9.86 14.05
C ILE A 152 3.48 9.68 14.68
N THR A 153 2.43 10.19 14.02
CA THR A 153 1.05 10.07 14.48
C THR A 153 0.26 9.01 13.74
N GLY A 154 0.68 8.67 12.52
CA GLY A 154 -0.02 7.68 11.71
C GLY A 154 0.88 6.97 10.71
N LEU A 155 0.41 5.81 10.28
CA LEU A 155 0.96 5.08 9.14
C LEU A 155 -0.03 5.17 7.98
N VAL A 156 0.47 5.55 6.81
CA VAL A 156 -0.35 5.86 5.63
C VAL A 156 0.09 5.06 4.42
N ALA A 157 -0.75 5.06 3.40
CA ALA A 157 -0.41 4.69 2.04
C ALA A 157 -0.90 5.79 1.10
N LEU A 158 -0.06 6.15 0.14
CA LEU A 158 -0.34 7.15 -0.88
C LEU A 158 -0.52 6.45 -2.22
N SER A 159 -1.63 6.74 -2.91
CA SER A 159 -1.98 6.10 -4.18
C SER A 159 -0.98 6.39 -5.30
N ASP A 160 -0.45 7.63 -5.34
CA ASP A 160 0.56 8.09 -6.29
C ASP A 160 2.01 7.69 -5.92
N SER A 161 2.18 7.02 -4.78
CA SER A 161 3.47 6.52 -4.29
C SER A 161 3.36 5.07 -3.82
N SER A 162 2.54 4.26 -4.49
CA SER A 162 2.34 2.84 -4.18
C SER A 162 3.64 2.01 -4.31
N CYS A 163 4.55 2.44 -5.18
CA CYS A 163 5.94 1.99 -5.21
C CYS A 163 6.83 3.16 -4.79
N LEU A 164 7.67 2.96 -3.76
CA LEU A 164 8.53 3.99 -3.20
C LEU A 164 9.76 4.23 -4.10
N PHE A 165 9.52 4.70 -5.33
CA PHE A 165 10.58 5.16 -6.22
C PHE A 165 10.99 6.57 -5.86
N GLN A 166 12.27 6.79 -5.65
CA GLN A 166 12.79 8.14 -5.43
C GLN A 166 12.83 8.92 -6.75
N ASN A 167 13.23 8.28 -7.84
CA ASN A 167 13.31 8.90 -9.16
C ASN A 167 12.47 8.11 -10.17
N ASN A 168 11.97 8.80 -11.19
CA ASN A 168 11.16 8.18 -12.25
C ASN A 168 11.92 7.12 -13.09
N ASN A 169 13.24 7.14 -13.06
CA ASN A 169 14.10 6.20 -13.77
C ASN A 169 14.55 5.01 -12.93
N ASP A 170 14.15 4.96 -11.66
CA ASP A 170 14.52 3.85 -10.78
C ASP A 170 13.81 2.57 -11.24
N SER A 171 14.54 1.48 -11.40
CA SER A 171 14.02 0.17 -11.75
C SER A 171 13.66 -0.67 -10.52
N MET A 172 14.15 -0.28 -9.36
CA MET A 172 13.88 -0.92 -8.06
C MET A 172 13.62 0.14 -7.01
N PHE A 173 12.66 -0.10 -6.14
CA PHE A 173 12.42 0.75 -4.98
C PHE A 173 13.22 0.28 -3.76
N ASP A 174 13.64 1.21 -2.92
CA ASP A 174 14.34 0.94 -1.66
C ASP A 174 13.61 1.61 -0.50
N SER A 175 12.63 0.92 0.04
CA SER A 175 11.80 1.40 1.15
C SER A 175 12.54 1.47 2.51
N VAL A 176 13.82 1.10 2.57
CA VAL A 176 14.68 1.38 3.72
C VAL A 176 15.28 2.78 3.62
N LYS A 177 15.72 3.17 2.40
CA LYS A 177 16.41 4.43 2.16
C LYS A 177 15.52 5.58 1.69
N PHE A 178 14.34 5.26 1.21
CA PHE A 178 13.39 6.26 0.74
C PHE A 178 11.99 6.00 1.28
N GLY A 179 11.34 7.06 1.77
CA GLY A 179 9.98 7.02 2.25
C GLY A 179 9.20 8.26 1.83
N VAL A 180 7.88 8.14 1.91
CA VAL A 180 6.94 9.25 1.70
C VAL A 180 6.16 9.51 2.97
N SER A 181 5.71 10.74 3.14
CA SER A 181 5.00 11.15 4.33
C SER A 181 4.07 12.32 4.05
N VAL A 182 3.18 12.59 4.98
CA VAL A 182 2.28 13.74 4.95
C VAL A 182 2.34 14.51 6.26
N VAL A 183 2.20 15.82 6.15
CA VAL A 183 2.15 16.79 7.26
C VAL A 183 0.97 17.73 7.07
N THR A 184 0.66 18.55 8.09
CA THR A 184 -0.42 19.54 8.01
C THR A 184 -0.04 20.75 7.14
N GLU A 185 1.21 21.23 7.25
CA GLU A 185 1.73 22.42 6.55
C GLU A 185 3.22 22.25 6.21
#